data_9426877b9c1dd2035ea9ccac48270fbd
#
_entry.id   9426877b9c1dd2035ea9ccac48270fbd
#
_cell.length_a   1.000
_cell.length_b   1.000
_cell.length_c   1.000
_cell.angle_alpha   90.00
_cell.angle_beta   90.00
_cell.angle_gamma   90.00
#
_symmetry.space_group_name_H-M   'P 1'
#
loop_
_entity.id
_entity.type
_entity.pdbx_description
1 polymer ?
#
loop_
_entity_poly.entity_id
_entity_poly.type
_entity_poly.pdbx_seq_one_letter_code
_entity_poly.pdbx_strand_id
1 'polypeptide(L)'
;MPLTSSQSTAQAAGSRAEASAPARVVLLDNRDSFVYNLVDQFATLGSQIEVYRNNVPASRVLAALEPTEAERPAGRRPVLCLSPGPGYPATSGCLMELIATALDEAIPTLGICLGFQALVEACGGRVAPVGPVHGRSDRVEVTEAGRADEAFAVLDGGPLDVARYHSLGTRTLPEALVSLARTTPTDEDPSGGIVMAARHRSLPAVGLQFHPESILTPQGPALLKAVTAGLARTP
;
A
#
# COMPACT_ATOMS: atom_id res chain seq x y z
N MET A 1 4.57 38.46 -37.30
CA MET A 1 5.46 37.85 -36.32
C MET A 1 4.64 37.16 -35.27
N PRO A 2 4.58 35.83 -35.17
CA PRO A 2 4.20 35.17 -33.96
C PRO A 2 5.33 34.23 -33.51
N LEU A 3 5.93 34.55 -32.36
CA LEU A 3 6.82 33.69 -31.61
C LEU A 3 6.17 33.42 -30.26
N THR A 4 5.51 32.28 -30.06
CA THR A 4 5.22 31.72 -28.75
C THR A 4 4.56 30.34 -28.87
N SER A 5 5.28 29.30 -29.27
CA SER A 5 4.76 27.92 -29.14
C SER A 5 5.78 26.89 -28.62
N SER A 6 7.01 27.30 -28.33
CA SER A 6 8.06 26.35 -27.88
C SER A 6 8.25 26.28 -26.36
N GLN A 7 7.78 27.26 -25.58
CA GLN A 7 7.92 27.22 -24.11
C GLN A 7 6.84 26.42 -23.41
N SER A 8 5.63 26.32 -23.97
CA SER A 8 4.51 25.58 -23.38
C SER A 8 4.68 24.05 -23.43
N THR A 9 5.34 23.55 -24.48
CA THR A 9 5.59 22.09 -24.64
C THR A 9 6.70 21.56 -23.74
N ALA A 10 7.72 22.35 -23.45
CA ALA A 10 8.81 21.96 -22.56
C ALA A 10 8.36 21.90 -21.09
N GLN A 11 7.50 22.82 -20.67
CA GLN A 11 6.95 22.85 -19.30
C GLN A 11 5.96 21.72 -19.05
N ALA A 12 5.13 21.37 -20.03
CA ALA A 12 4.21 20.23 -19.94
C ALA A 12 4.94 18.87 -19.98
N ALA A 13 6.06 18.77 -20.72
CA ALA A 13 6.90 17.58 -20.75
C ALA A 13 7.70 17.40 -19.44
N GLY A 14 8.20 18.48 -18.85
CA GLY A 14 8.88 18.46 -17.54
C GLY A 14 7.93 18.03 -16.43
N SER A 15 6.72 18.57 -16.37
CA SER A 15 5.73 18.21 -15.35
C SER A 15 5.24 16.75 -15.47
N ARG A 16 5.15 16.19 -16.68
CA ARG A 16 4.84 14.77 -16.92
C ARG A 16 5.99 13.85 -16.52
N ALA A 17 7.24 14.22 -16.75
CA ALA A 17 8.42 13.44 -16.38
C ALA A 17 8.60 13.44 -14.83
N GLU A 18 8.38 14.57 -14.18
CA GLU A 18 8.42 14.69 -12.71
C GLU A 18 7.30 13.90 -12.03
N ALA A 19 6.10 13.86 -12.61
CA ALA A 19 4.99 13.06 -12.13
C ALA A 19 5.23 11.54 -12.27
N SER A 20 6.17 11.10 -13.08
CA SER A 20 6.50 9.68 -13.32
C SER A 20 7.72 9.18 -12.54
N ALA A 21 8.42 10.06 -11.81
CA ALA A 21 9.60 9.64 -11.06
C ALA A 21 9.20 8.64 -9.95
N PRO A 22 10.01 7.58 -9.72
CA PRO A 22 9.73 6.57 -8.70
C PRO A 22 9.64 7.19 -7.30
N ALA A 23 8.79 6.62 -6.43
CA ALA A 23 8.68 7.05 -5.06
C ALA A 23 9.91 6.60 -4.24
N ARG A 24 10.31 7.41 -3.24
CA ARG A 24 11.18 6.92 -2.17
C ARG A 24 10.31 6.16 -1.16
N VAL A 25 10.74 4.95 -0.79
CA VAL A 25 10.00 4.06 0.09
C VAL A 25 10.81 3.83 1.37
N VAL A 26 10.19 4.10 2.51
CA VAL A 26 10.72 3.73 3.83
C VAL A 26 9.93 2.51 4.30
N LEU A 27 10.57 1.35 4.36
CA LEU A 27 9.94 0.08 4.63
C LEU A 27 10.20 -0.35 6.08
N LEU A 28 9.11 -0.60 6.83
CA LEU A 28 9.17 -1.27 8.12
C LEU A 28 9.11 -2.78 7.91
N ASP A 29 10.20 -3.48 8.19
CA ASP A 29 10.30 -4.94 8.17
C ASP A 29 9.74 -5.54 9.46
N ASN A 30 8.57 -6.18 9.37
CA ASN A 30 7.91 -6.90 10.46
C ASN A 30 8.39 -8.35 10.59
N ARG A 31 9.64 -8.64 10.20
CA ARG A 31 10.29 -9.96 10.25
C ARG A 31 9.60 -10.99 9.35
N ASP A 32 9.18 -10.55 8.20
CA ASP A 32 8.60 -11.42 7.17
C ASP A 32 9.69 -12.03 6.29
N SER A 33 9.52 -13.29 5.91
CA SER A 33 10.43 -13.97 4.98
C SER A 33 10.36 -13.43 3.55
N PHE A 34 9.26 -12.77 3.18
CA PHE A 34 9.03 -12.20 1.85
C PHE A 34 9.41 -10.72 1.74
N VAL A 35 9.91 -10.09 2.81
CA VAL A 35 10.26 -8.66 2.78
C VAL A 35 11.26 -8.32 1.68
N TYR A 36 12.20 -9.22 1.39
CA TYR A 36 13.17 -9.01 0.32
C TYR A 36 12.56 -9.05 -1.09
N ASN A 37 11.45 -9.78 -1.27
CA ASN A 37 10.69 -9.74 -2.53
C ASN A 37 10.04 -8.36 -2.73
N LEU A 38 9.54 -7.72 -1.65
CA LEU A 38 9.06 -6.34 -1.71
C LEU A 38 10.19 -5.36 -2.05
N VAL A 39 11.35 -5.50 -1.40
CA VAL A 39 12.53 -4.66 -1.68
C VAL A 39 12.93 -4.79 -3.14
N ASP A 40 13.02 -6.02 -3.66
CA ASP A 40 13.38 -6.29 -5.06
C ASP A 40 12.36 -5.71 -6.05
N GLN A 41 11.07 -5.86 -5.75
CA GLN A 41 10.00 -5.27 -6.55
C GLN A 41 10.09 -3.74 -6.60
N PHE A 42 10.23 -3.07 -5.45
CA PHE A 42 10.38 -1.62 -5.42
C PHE A 42 11.66 -1.16 -6.13
N ALA A 43 12.78 -1.89 -5.99
CA ALA A 43 14.02 -1.61 -6.70
C ALA A 43 13.82 -1.74 -8.23
N THR A 44 13.14 -2.80 -8.68
CA THR A 44 12.80 -3.01 -10.09
C THR A 44 11.90 -1.89 -10.64
N LEU A 45 11.04 -1.31 -9.79
CA LEU A 45 10.22 -0.14 -10.13
C LEU A 45 11.02 1.18 -10.10
N GLY A 46 12.32 1.13 -9.76
CA GLY A 46 13.22 2.27 -9.69
C GLY A 46 13.15 3.09 -8.41
N SER A 47 12.44 2.61 -7.39
CA SER A 47 12.32 3.29 -6.09
C SER A 47 13.64 3.27 -5.32
N GLN A 48 13.92 4.34 -4.58
CA GLN A 48 14.92 4.33 -3.51
C GLN A 48 14.27 3.73 -2.26
N ILE A 49 14.96 2.80 -1.59
CA ILE A 49 14.38 2.05 -0.49
C ILE A 49 15.29 2.14 0.73
N GLU A 50 14.71 2.47 1.87
CA GLU A 50 15.33 2.35 3.19
C GLU A 50 14.55 1.31 4.00
N VAL A 51 15.23 0.36 4.63
CA VAL A 51 14.61 -0.73 5.39
C VAL A 51 14.94 -0.60 6.87
N TYR A 52 13.92 -0.59 7.70
CA TYR A 52 14.03 -0.56 9.16
C TYR A 52 13.33 -1.77 9.76
N ARG A 53 13.97 -2.45 10.70
CA ARG A 53 13.32 -3.50 11.47
C ARG A 53 12.35 -2.94 12.50
N ASN A 54 11.27 -3.65 12.77
CA ASN A 54 10.20 -3.20 13.68
C ASN A 54 10.62 -3.10 15.17
N ASN A 55 11.84 -3.50 15.51
CA ASN A 55 12.41 -3.35 16.86
C ASN A 55 13.17 -2.03 17.09
N VAL A 56 13.28 -1.18 16.07
CA VAL A 56 13.81 0.19 16.25
C VAL A 56 12.73 1.10 16.82
N PRO A 57 13.08 2.23 17.46
CA PRO A 57 12.10 3.24 17.86
C PRO A 57 11.37 3.80 16.63
N ALA A 58 10.06 4.04 16.75
CA ALA A 58 9.25 4.63 15.67
C ALA A 58 9.83 5.98 15.19
N SER A 59 10.36 6.79 16.10
CA SER A 59 10.99 8.08 15.80
C SER A 59 12.12 7.99 14.78
N ARG A 60 12.85 6.86 14.73
CA ARG A 60 13.92 6.66 13.74
C ARG A 60 13.35 6.43 12.34
N VAL A 61 12.24 5.71 12.24
CA VAL A 61 11.54 5.49 10.96
C VAL A 61 10.89 6.77 10.48
N LEU A 62 10.27 7.51 11.40
CA LEU A 62 9.64 8.81 11.11
C LEU A 62 10.67 9.83 10.61
N ALA A 63 11.86 9.88 11.20
CA ALA A 63 12.92 10.77 10.72
C ALA A 63 13.35 10.45 9.26
N ALA A 64 13.29 9.19 8.84
CA ALA A 64 13.58 8.81 7.45
C ALA A 64 12.45 9.20 6.48
N LEU A 65 11.25 9.49 6.98
CA LEU A 65 10.09 9.93 6.18
C LEU A 65 10.07 11.44 5.94
N GLU A 66 11.01 12.20 6.51
CA GLU A 66 11.15 13.63 6.20
C GLU A 66 11.48 13.81 4.70
N PRO A 67 10.74 14.69 3.99
CA PRO A 67 11.04 14.97 2.60
C PRO A 67 12.42 15.60 2.44
N THR A 68 13.20 15.11 1.49
CA THR A 68 14.50 15.68 1.13
C THR A 68 14.37 17.06 0.48
N GLU A 69 15.49 17.79 0.37
CA GLU A 69 15.54 19.07 -0.36
C GLU A 69 15.11 18.96 -1.83
N ALA A 70 15.29 17.80 -2.45
CA ALA A 70 14.86 17.53 -3.83
C ALA A 70 13.35 17.17 -3.92
N GLU A 71 12.79 16.54 -2.89
CA GLU A 71 11.37 16.13 -2.86
C GLU A 71 10.43 17.30 -2.56
N ARG A 72 10.83 18.22 -1.66
CA ARG A 72 10.00 19.37 -1.24
C ARG A 72 9.54 20.27 -2.38
N PRO A 73 10.44 20.75 -3.29
CA PRO A 73 10.00 21.59 -4.41
C PRO A 73 9.13 20.86 -5.41
N ALA A 74 9.31 19.54 -5.54
CA ALA A 74 8.52 18.68 -6.42
C ALA A 74 7.16 18.30 -5.84
N GLY A 75 6.82 18.73 -4.62
CA GLY A 75 5.59 18.35 -3.91
C GLY A 75 5.50 16.83 -3.69
N ARG A 76 6.63 16.17 -3.47
CA ARG A 76 6.69 14.72 -3.30
C ARG A 76 7.00 14.35 -1.87
N ARG A 77 6.38 13.29 -1.41
CA ARG A 77 6.61 12.73 -0.08
C ARG A 77 7.07 11.27 -0.18
N PRO A 78 7.97 10.82 0.70
CA PRO A 78 8.28 9.40 0.79
C PRO A 78 7.05 8.61 1.24
N VAL A 79 6.99 7.34 0.84
CA VAL A 79 5.91 6.43 1.22
C VAL A 79 6.39 5.52 2.33
N LEU A 80 5.69 5.51 3.45
CA LEU A 80 5.85 4.50 4.48
C LEU A 80 5.24 3.18 3.99
N CYS A 81 6.04 2.14 3.88
CA CYS A 81 5.57 0.79 3.58
C CYS A 81 5.65 -0.09 4.84
N LEU A 82 4.50 -0.55 5.32
CA LEU A 82 4.41 -1.48 6.45
C LEU A 82 4.32 -2.89 5.88
N SER A 83 5.37 -3.70 6.07
CA SER A 83 5.50 -5.02 5.46
C SER A 83 4.52 -6.05 6.03
N PRO A 84 4.36 -7.19 5.33
CA PRO A 84 3.86 -8.42 5.96
C PRO A 84 4.66 -8.77 7.22
N GLY A 85 4.12 -9.69 8.01
CA GLY A 85 4.79 -10.22 9.20
C GLY A 85 3.95 -11.26 9.92
N PRO A 86 4.56 -12.05 10.81
CA PRO A 86 3.87 -13.03 11.64
C PRO A 86 3.11 -12.38 12.80
N GLY A 87 2.10 -13.09 13.31
CA GLY A 87 1.40 -12.72 14.56
C GLY A 87 0.36 -11.63 14.38
N TYR A 88 0.31 -10.70 15.32
CA TYR A 88 -0.70 -9.63 15.40
C TYR A 88 -0.04 -8.25 15.35
N PRO A 89 -0.72 -7.23 14.80
CA PRO A 89 -0.18 -5.86 14.76
C PRO A 89 0.29 -5.35 16.13
N ALA A 90 -0.49 -5.57 17.18
CA ALA A 90 -0.22 -5.09 18.54
C ALA A 90 1.07 -5.67 19.16
N THR A 91 1.58 -6.79 18.66
CA THR A 91 2.81 -7.43 19.16
C THR A 91 4.01 -7.25 18.23
N SER A 92 3.88 -6.41 17.20
CA SER A 92 4.87 -6.26 16.13
C SER A 92 5.76 -5.03 16.30
N GLY A 93 6.43 -4.92 17.45
CA GLY A 93 7.39 -3.85 17.75
C GLY A 93 6.75 -2.46 17.67
N CYS A 94 7.36 -1.55 16.91
CA CYS A 94 6.87 -0.17 16.77
C CYS A 94 5.74 -0.01 15.73
N LEU A 95 5.19 -1.09 15.17
CA LEU A 95 4.21 -1.02 14.07
C LEU A 95 2.99 -0.17 14.40
N MET A 96 2.34 -0.40 15.56
CA MET A 96 1.12 0.34 15.95
C MET A 96 1.39 1.79 16.30
N GLU A 97 2.52 2.09 16.95
CA GLU A 97 2.96 3.46 17.21
C GLU A 97 3.20 4.21 15.89
N LEU A 98 3.90 3.56 14.97
CA LEU A 98 4.24 4.15 13.67
C LEU A 98 3.01 4.43 12.81
N ILE A 99 2.06 3.49 12.71
CA ILE A 99 0.83 3.72 11.93
C ILE A 99 -0.06 4.79 12.55
N ALA A 100 -0.17 4.86 13.89
CA ALA A 100 -0.94 5.89 14.55
C ALA A 100 -0.37 7.29 14.22
N THR A 101 0.94 7.49 14.38
CA THR A 101 1.60 8.73 14.01
C THR A 101 1.45 9.04 12.51
N ALA A 102 1.58 8.02 11.66
CA ALA A 102 1.44 8.22 10.21
C ALA A 102 0.03 8.69 9.81
N LEU A 103 -1.01 8.22 10.48
CA LEU A 103 -2.38 8.70 10.26
C LEU A 103 -2.57 10.12 10.80
N ASP A 104 -2.07 10.41 12.00
CA ASP A 104 -2.19 11.74 12.63
C ASP A 104 -1.47 12.83 11.81
N GLU A 105 -0.32 12.51 11.23
CA GLU A 105 0.49 13.45 10.44
C GLU A 105 0.23 13.33 8.92
N ALA A 106 -0.77 12.57 8.51
CA ALA A 106 -1.12 12.31 7.11
C ALA A 106 0.09 11.87 6.26
N ILE A 107 0.94 10.99 6.80
CA ILE A 107 2.09 10.42 6.09
C ILE A 107 1.60 9.41 5.05
N PRO A 108 2.04 9.52 3.78
CA PRO A 108 1.68 8.56 2.74
C PRO A 108 2.04 7.12 3.16
N THR A 109 1.04 6.26 3.30
CA THR A 109 1.23 4.93 3.91
C THR A 109 0.64 3.81 3.06
N LEU A 110 1.43 2.78 2.80
CA LEU A 110 1.02 1.49 2.22
C LEU A 110 1.19 0.39 3.26
N GLY A 111 0.10 -0.24 3.68
CA GLY A 111 0.13 -1.43 4.54
C GLY A 111 -0.07 -2.72 3.74
N ILE A 112 0.80 -3.72 3.93
CA ILE A 112 0.69 -5.02 3.26
C ILE A 112 0.52 -6.12 4.30
N CYS A 113 -0.48 -6.97 4.15
CA CYS A 113 -0.85 -8.08 5.02
C CYS A 113 -0.94 -7.65 6.49
N LEU A 114 0.07 -7.85 7.32
CA LEU A 114 0.12 -7.36 8.70
C LEU A 114 0.02 -5.83 8.77
N GLY A 115 0.67 -5.11 7.85
CA GLY A 115 0.57 -3.64 7.73
C GLY A 115 -0.85 -3.17 7.38
N PHE A 116 -1.59 -3.90 6.56
CA PHE A 116 -3.01 -3.65 6.31
C PHE A 116 -3.86 -3.87 7.58
N GLN A 117 -3.59 -4.96 8.31
CA GLN A 117 -4.26 -5.25 9.57
C GLN A 117 -4.02 -4.14 10.60
N ALA A 118 -2.79 -3.63 10.68
CA ALA A 118 -2.46 -2.47 11.51
C ALA A 118 -3.26 -1.21 11.11
N LEU A 119 -3.44 -0.95 9.83
CA LEU A 119 -4.26 0.16 9.34
C LEU A 119 -5.73 -0.01 9.76
N VAL A 120 -6.29 -1.22 9.62
CA VAL A 120 -7.67 -1.51 10.04
C VAL A 120 -7.84 -1.25 11.54
N GLU A 121 -6.93 -1.76 12.39
CA GLU A 121 -7.00 -1.60 13.85
C GLU A 121 -6.77 -0.14 14.27
N ALA A 122 -5.83 0.57 13.67
CA ALA A 122 -5.58 1.98 13.93
C ALA A 122 -6.79 2.88 13.60
N CYS A 123 -7.59 2.49 12.61
CA CYS A 123 -8.85 3.15 12.29
C CYS A 123 -10.05 2.68 13.16
N GLY A 124 -9.83 1.89 14.21
CA GLY A 124 -10.87 1.39 15.11
C GLY A 124 -11.61 0.15 14.60
N GLY A 125 -11.12 -0.50 13.56
CA GLY A 125 -11.65 -1.77 13.06
C GLY A 125 -11.15 -2.96 13.86
N ARG A 126 -11.65 -4.16 13.50
CA ARG A 126 -11.29 -5.42 14.15
C ARG A 126 -10.72 -6.41 13.14
N VAL A 127 -9.58 -6.98 13.49
CA VAL A 127 -8.98 -8.12 12.81
C VAL A 127 -9.29 -9.40 13.57
N ALA A 128 -9.70 -10.45 12.88
CA ALA A 128 -10.14 -11.72 13.47
C ALA A 128 -9.73 -12.89 12.56
N PRO A 129 -9.76 -14.14 13.07
CA PRO A 129 -9.56 -15.31 12.22
C PRO A 129 -10.59 -15.38 11.07
N VAL A 130 -10.10 -15.59 9.85
CA VAL A 130 -10.90 -15.73 8.62
C VAL A 130 -10.68 -17.07 7.91
N GLY A 131 -10.03 -18.01 8.59
CA GLY A 131 -9.64 -19.29 8.09
C GLY A 131 -8.18 -19.32 7.62
N PRO A 132 -7.47 -20.45 7.84
CA PRO A 132 -6.07 -20.58 7.46
C PRO A 132 -5.93 -20.72 5.94
N VAL A 133 -5.07 -19.89 5.35
CA VAL A 133 -4.66 -20.00 3.96
C VAL A 133 -3.15 -19.88 3.87
N HIS A 134 -2.51 -20.83 3.18
CA HIS A 134 -1.06 -20.86 3.02
C HIS A 134 -0.70 -21.03 1.55
N GLY A 135 -0.23 -19.94 0.92
CA GLY A 135 0.42 -20.00 -0.38
C GLY A 135 -0.48 -20.43 -1.55
N ARG A 136 -1.71 -19.95 -1.58
CA ARG A 136 -2.58 -20.17 -2.75
C ARG A 136 -2.95 -18.86 -3.42
N SER A 137 -3.33 -18.96 -4.69
CA SER A 137 -3.96 -17.87 -5.42
C SER A 137 -5.46 -17.89 -5.15
N ASP A 138 -6.00 -16.80 -4.64
CA ASP A 138 -7.44 -16.57 -4.48
C ASP A 138 -7.90 -15.50 -5.46
N ARG A 139 -9.10 -15.72 -6.03
CA ARG A 139 -9.73 -14.72 -6.89
C ARG A 139 -10.51 -13.73 -6.05
N VAL A 140 -10.25 -12.44 -6.26
CA VAL A 140 -10.94 -11.35 -5.57
C VAL A 140 -11.62 -10.41 -6.56
N GLU A 141 -12.75 -9.85 -6.15
CA GLU A 141 -13.47 -8.88 -6.94
C GLU A 141 -13.12 -7.45 -6.51
N VAL A 142 -12.88 -6.61 -7.51
CA VAL A 142 -12.73 -5.17 -7.33
C VAL A 142 -14.12 -4.57 -7.10
N THR A 143 -14.28 -3.85 -5.99
CA THR A 143 -15.56 -3.19 -5.65
C THR A 143 -15.84 -1.99 -6.57
N GLU A 144 -17.02 -1.39 -6.48
CA GLU A 144 -17.32 -0.15 -7.18
C GLU A 144 -16.33 0.96 -6.80
N ALA A 145 -16.03 1.12 -5.50
CA ALA A 145 -15.05 2.08 -5.04
C ALA A 145 -13.63 1.75 -5.55
N GLY A 146 -13.29 0.45 -5.66
CA GLY A 146 -12.02 0.02 -6.24
C GLY A 146 -11.92 0.35 -7.73
N ARG A 147 -13.00 0.16 -8.51
CA ARG A 147 -13.03 0.55 -9.93
C ARG A 147 -12.91 2.06 -10.15
N ALA A 148 -13.36 2.87 -9.19
CA ALA A 148 -13.22 4.32 -9.22
C ALA A 148 -11.86 4.81 -8.68
N ASP A 149 -11.05 3.94 -8.08
CA ASP A 149 -9.76 4.29 -7.50
C ASP A 149 -8.67 4.34 -8.59
N GLU A 150 -7.95 5.46 -8.65
CA GLU A 150 -6.91 5.69 -9.68
C GLU A 150 -5.81 4.60 -9.66
N ALA A 151 -5.42 4.11 -8.48
CA ALA A 151 -4.38 3.09 -8.37
C ALA A 151 -4.87 1.72 -8.83
N PHE A 152 -6.17 1.44 -8.69
CA PHE A 152 -6.80 0.20 -9.14
C PHE A 152 -7.26 0.26 -10.61
N ALA A 153 -7.25 1.42 -11.24
CA ALA A 153 -7.56 1.58 -12.67
C ALA A 153 -6.63 0.76 -13.59
N VAL A 154 -5.39 0.45 -13.14
CA VAL A 154 -4.45 -0.42 -13.86
C VAL A 154 -4.92 -1.86 -14.02
N LEU A 155 -6.02 -2.24 -13.35
CA LEU A 155 -6.56 -3.60 -13.31
C LEU A 155 -7.74 -3.79 -14.29
N ASP A 156 -8.05 -2.79 -15.10
CA ASP A 156 -9.17 -2.77 -16.06
C ASP A 156 -10.53 -3.17 -15.44
N GLY A 157 -10.67 -3.00 -14.11
CA GLY A 157 -11.89 -3.30 -13.34
C GLY A 157 -12.25 -4.78 -13.25
N GLY A 158 -11.40 -5.67 -13.75
CA GLY A 158 -11.58 -7.12 -13.68
C GLY A 158 -11.23 -7.71 -12.31
N PRO A 159 -11.55 -9.00 -12.08
CA PRO A 159 -11.11 -9.70 -10.89
C PRO A 159 -9.60 -9.85 -10.87
N LEU A 160 -9.04 -9.93 -9.64
CA LEU A 160 -7.62 -10.14 -9.40
C LEU A 160 -7.37 -11.56 -8.91
N ASP A 161 -6.30 -12.17 -9.39
CA ASP A 161 -5.73 -13.34 -8.75
C ASP A 161 -4.63 -12.87 -7.78
N VAL A 162 -4.76 -13.18 -6.50
CA VAL A 162 -3.90 -12.66 -5.43
C VAL A 162 -3.36 -13.76 -4.53
N ALA A 163 -2.12 -13.63 -4.14
CA ALA A 163 -1.47 -14.53 -3.20
C ALA A 163 -2.00 -14.32 -1.77
N ARG A 164 -2.52 -15.37 -1.14
CA ARG A 164 -2.94 -15.38 0.26
C ARG A 164 -2.05 -16.27 1.12
N TYR A 165 -1.60 -15.71 2.25
CA TYR A 165 -0.78 -16.40 3.26
C TYR A 165 -1.28 -16.13 4.68
N HIS A 166 -2.48 -15.50 4.85
CA HIS A 166 -2.96 -15.01 6.13
C HIS A 166 -4.14 -15.82 6.68
N SER A 167 -4.15 -16.05 7.99
CA SER A 167 -5.28 -16.60 8.74
C SER A 167 -6.13 -15.55 9.44
N LEU A 168 -5.61 -14.32 9.55
CA LEU A 168 -6.27 -13.16 10.15
C LEU A 168 -6.70 -12.18 9.07
N GLY A 169 -7.82 -11.50 9.28
CA GLY A 169 -8.35 -10.51 8.35
C GLY A 169 -9.62 -9.85 8.89
N THR A 170 -10.32 -9.14 8.03
CA THR A 170 -11.59 -8.51 8.37
C THR A 170 -12.61 -8.66 7.26
N ARG A 171 -13.90 -8.75 7.63
CA ARG A 171 -15.05 -8.70 6.70
C ARG A 171 -15.77 -7.37 6.76
N THR A 172 -15.53 -6.58 7.81
CA THR A 172 -16.14 -5.26 8.03
C THR A 172 -15.04 -4.22 8.23
N LEU A 173 -15.25 -3.04 7.68
CA LEU A 173 -14.33 -1.92 7.84
C LEU A 173 -14.96 -0.84 8.73
N PRO A 174 -14.13 -0.10 9.50
CA PRO A 174 -14.56 1.12 10.15
C PRO A 174 -14.94 2.19 9.10
N GLU A 175 -15.74 3.17 9.50
CA GLU A 175 -16.25 4.21 8.61
C GLU A 175 -15.15 4.98 7.88
N ALA A 176 -13.99 5.15 8.52
CA ALA A 176 -12.83 5.84 7.92
C ALA A 176 -12.24 5.15 6.69
N LEU A 177 -12.51 3.85 6.51
CA LEU A 177 -11.97 3.07 5.40
C LEU A 177 -13.05 2.72 4.37
N VAL A 178 -12.65 2.60 3.11
CA VAL A 178 -13.47 2.07 2.02
C VAL A 178 -12.82 0.84 1.40
N SER A 179 -13.62 -0.21 1.19
CA SER A 179 -13.13 -1.44 0.57
C SER A 179 -12.94 -1.27 -0.93
N LEU A 180 -11.76 -1.63 -1.44
CA LEU A 180 -11.42 -1.59 -2.86
C LEU A 180 -11.52 -2.98 -3.51
N ALA A 181 -11.29 -4.06 -2.74
CA ALA A 181 -11.42 -5.44 -3.22
C ALA A 181 -11.85 -6.38 -2.10
N ARG A 182 -12.55 -7.47 -2.46
CA ARG A 182 -13.05 -8.49 -1.52
C ARG A 182 -12.98 -9.88 -2.14
N THR A 183 -12.89 -10.91 -1.27
CA THR A 183 -13.08 -12.30 -1.71
C THR A 183 -14.52 -12.55 -2.10
N THR A 184 -14.71 -13.42 -3.10
CA THR A 184 -16.01 -14.01 -3.44
C THR A 184 -16.30 -15.23 -2.55
N PRO A 185 -17.56 -15.63 -2.39
CA PRO A 185 -17.90 -16.94 -1.80
C PRO A 185 -17.23 -18.09 -2.53
N THR A 186 -16.75 -19.07 -1.76
CA THR A 186 -16.20 -20.34 -2.27
C THR A 186 -16.76 -21.50 -1.44
N ASP A 187 -16.52 -22.74 -1.86
CA ASP A 187 -16.92 -23.94 -1.08
C ASP A 187 -16.23 -23.97 0.29
N GLU A 188 -15.00 -23.44 0.40
CA GLU A 188 -14.23 -23.37 1.65
C GLU A 188 -14.61 -22.16 2.52
N ASP A 189 -15.06 -21.06 1.92
CA ASP A 189 -15.57 -19.86 2.58
C ASP A 189 -16.89 -19.42 1.93
N PRO A 190 -18.02 -20.07 2.26
CA PRO A 190 -19.32 -19.74 1.68
C PRO A 190 -19.79 -18.31 1.98
N SER A 191 -19.25 -17.70 3.03
CA SER A 191 -19.58 -16.32 3.39
C SER A 191 -18.90 -15.30 2.46
N GLY A 192 -17.70 -15.60 1.97
CA GLY A 192 -16.90 -14.66 1.20
C GLY A 192 -16.66 -13.32 1.92
N GLY A 193 -16.47 -12.28 1.16
CA GLY A 193 -16.50 -10.90 1.67
C GLY A 193 -15.32 -10.46 2.57
N ILE A 194 -14.25 -11.26 2.65
CA ILE A 194 -13.01 -10.81 3.31
C ILE A 194 -12.48 -9.59 2.54
N VAL A 195 -12.17 -8.52 3.27
CA VAL A 195 -11.59 -7.33 2.67
C VAL A 195 -10.14 -7.62 2.26
N MET A 196 -9.85 -7.46 0.98
CA MET A 196 -8.54 -7.75 0.41
C MET A 196 -7.76 -6.49 0.06
N ALA A 197 -8.44 -5.35 -0.10
CA ALA A 197 -7.83 -4.04 -0.23
C ALA A 197 -8.76 -2.97 0.32
N ALA A 198 -8.18 -1.94 0.92
CA ALA A 198 -8.92 -0.77 1.39
C ALA A 198 -8.08 0.50 1.31
N ARG A 199 -8.76 1.64 1.26
CA ARG A 199 -8.17 2.98 1.32
C ARG A 199 -8.83 3.79 2.44
N HIS A 200 -8.06 4.63 3.10
CA HIS A 200 -8.62 5.65 3.98
C HIS A 200 -9.34 6.72 3.14
N ARG A 201 -10.52 7.18 3.59
CA ARG A 201 -11.36 8.10 2.82
C ARG A 201 -10.77 9.49 2.62
N SER A 202 -9.97 9.96 3.56
CA SER A 202 -9.43 11.33 3.58
C SER A 202 -7.91 11.39 3.76
N LEU A 203 -7.28 10.34 4.28
CA LEU A 203 -5.83 10.31 4.49
C LEU A 203 -5.13 9.50 3.40
N PRO A 204 -3.85 9.76 3.12
CA PRO A 204 -3.07 9.06 2.10
C PRO A 204 -2.63 7.67 2.60
N ALA A 205 -3.58 6.81 2.91
CA ALA A 205 -3.31 5.46 3.42
C ALA A 205 -4.09 4.42 2.61
N VAL A 206 -3.35 3.42 2.12
CA VAL A 206 -3.87 2.26 1.37
C VAL A 206 -3.36 0.99 2.01
N GLY A 207 -4.20 -0.03 2.06
CA GLY A 207 -3.81 -1.33 2.56
C GLY A 207 -4.21 -2.47 1.62
N LEU A 208 -3.31 -3.46 1.49
CA LEU A 208 -3.50 -4.68 0.72
C LEU A 208 -3.36 -5.86 1.70
N GLN A 209 -4.39 -6.70 1.82
CA GLN A 209 -4.33 -7.88 2.68
C GLN A 209 -3.56 -9.03 2.03
N PHE A 210 -3.45 -9.03 0.71
CA PHE A 210 -2.69 -9.99 -0.08
C PHE A 210 -1.24 -9.54 -0.29
N HIS A 211 -0.44 -10.42 -0.89
CA HIS A 211 0.97 -10.20 -1.17
C HIS A 211 1.18 -9.79 -2.64
N PRO A 212 1.30 -8.48 -2.93
CA PRO A 212 1.52 -8.00 -4.29
C PRO A 212 2.92 -8.33 -4.83
N GLU A 213 3.86 -8.68 -3.96
CA GLU A 213 5.24 -9.08 -4.31
C GLU A 213 5.33 -10.55 -4.71
N SER A 214 4.28 -11.33 -4.50
CA SER A 214 4.28 -12.75 -4.83
C SER A 214 4.06 -13.00 -6.33
N ILE A 215 4.73 -14.01 -6.87
CA ILE A 215 4.50 -14.49 -8.24
C ILE A 215 3.06 -14.95 -8.48
N LEU A 216 2.34 -15.29 -7.40
CA LEU A 216 0.91 -15.67 -7.45
C LEU A 216 -0.03 -14.45 -7.54
N THR A 217 0.53 -13.23 -7.62
CA THR A 217 -0.20 -11.98 -7.87
C THR A 217 0.33 -11.34 -9.15
N PRO A 218 -0.09 -11.79 -10.34
CA PRO A 218 0.50 -11.33 -11.60
C PRO A 218 0.41 -9.81 -11.83
N GLN A 219 -0.66 -9.17 -11.35
CA GLN A 219 -0.85 -7.72 -11.45
C GLN A 219 -0.17 -6.93 -10.33
N GLY A 220 0.48 -7.62 -9.38
CA GLY A 220 1.10 -7.02 -8.19
C GLY A 220 2.07 -5.89 -8.48
N PRO A 221 3.05 -6.07 -9.40
CA PRO A 221 4.00 -5.01 -9.74
C PRO A 221 3.35 -3.74 -10.28
N ALA A 222 2.34 -3.89 -11.16
CA ALA A 222 1.60 -2.76 -11.71
C ALA A 222 0.81 -2.01 -10.63
N LEU A 223 0.16 -2.76 -9.73
CA LEU A 223 -0.59 -2.21 -8.61
C LEU A 223 0.34 -1.50 -7.61
N LEU A 224 1.46 -2.11 -7.22
CA LEU A 224 2.46 -1.47 -6.34
C LEU A 224 2.95 -0.15 -6.92
N LYS A 225 3.27 -0.12 -8.22
CA LYS A 225 3.68 1.10 -8.91
C LYS A 225 2.61 2.18 -8.84
N ALA A 226 1.36 1.84 -9.15
CA ALA A 226 0.25 2.79 -9.19
C ALA A 226 -0.07 3.33 -7.79
N VAL A 227 -0.15 2.45 -6.77
CA VAL A 227 -0.42 2.85 -5.38
C VAL A 227 0.68 3.76 -4.85
N THR A 228 1.96 3.39 -4.99
CA THR A 228 3.07 4.19 -4.46
C THR A 228 3.21 5.53 -5.19
N ALA A 229 3.01 5.55 -6.51
CA ALA A 229 3.01 6.79 -7.27
C ALA A 229 1.85 7.72 -6.87
N GLY A 230 0.67 7.18 -6.61
CA GLY A 230 -0.48 7.93 -6.11
C GLY A 230 -0.21 8.52 -4.72
N LEU A 231 0.25 7.70 -3.79
CA LEU A 231 0.58 8.10 -2.42
C LEU A 231 1.68 9.18 -2.37
N ALA A 232 2.75 9.04 -3.15
CA ALA A 232 3.86 9.98 -3.15
C ALA A 232 3.50 11.39 -3.66
N ARG A 233 2.38 11.54 -4.38
CA ARG A 233 1.87 12.83 -4.90
C ARG A 233 0.85 13.50 -3.99
N THR A 234 0.43 12.85 -2.92
CA THR A 234 -0.54 13.44 -2.00
C THR A 234 0.12 14.61 -1.25
N PRO A 235 -0.48 15.81 -1.28
CA PRO A 235 0.06 17.01 -0.66
C PRO A 235 0.15 16.93 0.86
#